data_b602d033194aa8d89c2eb173a7b90e27
#
_entry.id   b602d033194aa8d89c2eb173a7b90e27
#
_cell.length_a   1.000
_cell.length_b   1.000
_cell.length_c   1.000
_cell.angle_alpha   90.00
_cell.angle_beta   90.00
_cell.angle_gamma   90.00
#
_symmetry.space_group_name_H-M   'P 1'
#
loop_
_entity.id
_entity.type
_entity.pdbx_description
1 polymer ?
#
loop_
_entity_poly.entity_id
_entity_poly.type
_entity_poly.pdbx_seq_one_letter_code
_entity_poly.pdbx_strand_id
1 'polypeptide(L)'
;MWLSDVKLILADRIIENGALRSENGVIAEIVESAGQPSGSTVFPGFIDMHGDMIELELEPRPKVDFPMDVAVGHLDARLAAAGVTTAYAGVSFSRSAKDGERRSFEHTSAIIRALKENIQGLRVDHRIHVRFDMTYTDAIAALEGLLVDGAVDLVSVMDHTPGQGQYRNIENLIGFRMRGGKSEEEARTEIQMRMDSALPVEKLLGNLQNVSLLCLAHGVAMASHDDDTE
;
A
#
# COMPACT_ATOMS: atom_id res chain seq x y z
N MET A 1 6.69 32.19 -3.53
CA MET A 1 5.36 32.52 -2.99
C MET A 1 5.46 32.57 -1.47
N TRP A 2 4.79 33.52 -0.80
CA TRP A 2 4.67 33.57 0.66
C TRP A 2 3.28 33.07 1.08
N LEU A 3 3.24 32.34 2.17
CA LEU A 3 2.03 32.03 2.94
C LEU A 3 2.27 32.57 4.35
N SER A 4 1.49 33.57 4.78
CA SER A 4 1.72 34.32 6.00
C SER A 4 0.53 34.24 6.94
N ASP A 5 0.77 34.58 8.22
CA ASP A 5 -0.23 34.70 9.26
C ASP A 5 -0.97 33.38 9.55
N VAL A 6 -0.23 32.28 9.51
CA VAL A 6 -0.73 30.93 9.72
C VAL A 6 -0.02 30.25 10.90
N LYS A 7 -0.72 29.35 11.57
CA LYS A 7 -0.09 28.43 12.52
C LYS A 7 0.70 27.37 11.75
N LEU A 8 1.99 27.21 12.08
CA LEU A 8 2.86 26.22 11.43
C LEU A 8 3.16 25.09 12.41
N ILE A 9 2.83 23.86 12.01
CA ILE A 9 3.22 22.64 12.72
C ILE A 9 4.46 22.08 12.03
N LEU A 10 5.61 22.18 12.71
CA LEU A 10 6.89 21.66 12.20
C LEU A 10 7.23 20.36 12.91
N ALA A 11 8.27 19.68 12.45
CA ALA A 11 8.71 18.40 13.02
C ALA A 11 9.20 18.54 14.48
N ASP A 12 9.75 19.70 14.85
CA ASP A 12 10.40 19.97 16.13
C ASP A 12 9.69 21.01 16.99
N ARG A 13 8.80 21.81 16.43
CA ARG A 13 8.11 22.90 17.14
C ARG A 13 6.83 23.36 16.44
N ILE A 14 6.05 24.16 17.16
CA ILE A 14 4.89 24.87 16.64
C ILE A 14 5.19 26.37 16.64
N ILE A 15 4.90 27.06 15.53
CA ILE A 15 4.91 28.51 15.42
C ILE A 15 3.45 28.96 15.36
N GLU A 16 2.96 29.61 16.40
CA GLU A 16 1.54 29.97 16.53
C GLU A 16 1.08 31.00 15.47
N ASN A 17 1.96 31.89 15.07
CA ASN A 17 1.72 32.82 13.95
C ASN A 17 3.01 32.94 13.14
N GLY A 18 3.05 32.26 12.01
CA GLY A 18 4.23 32.14 11.17
C GLY A 18 3.97 32.49 9.72
N ALA A 19 5.05 32.56 8.99
CA ALA A 19 5.04 32.62 7.53
C ALA A 19 6.07 31.67 6.95
N LEU A 20 5.76 31.09 5.81
CA LEU A 20 6.68 30.28 5.01
C LEU A 20 6.80 30.81 3.59
N ARG A 21 8.00 30.71 3.05
CA ARG A 21 8.30 31.05 1.65
C ARG A 21 8.62 29.77 0.88
N SER A 22 7.86 29.55 -0.19
CA SER A 22 8.15 28.51 -1.17
C SER A 22 8.82 29.09 -2.41
N GLU A 23 9.88 28.43 -2.87
CA GLU A 23 10.64 28.80 -4.06
C GLU A 23 11.09 27.53 -4.78
N ASN A 24 10.79 27.42 -6.06
CA ASN A 24 11.12 26.25 -6.89
C ASN A 24 10.67 24.90 -6.30
N GLY A 25 9.48 24.86 -5.69
CA GLY A 25 8.92 23.66 -5.11
C GLY A 25 9.47 23.25 -3.73
N VAL A 26 10.36 24.06 -3.14
CA VAL A 26 10.91 23.80 -1.80
C VAL A 26 10.55 24.92 -0.83
N ILE A 27 10.49 24.61 0.47
CA ILE A 27 10.35 25.62 1.53
C ILE A 27 11.72 26.26 1.71
N ALA A 28 11.86 27.51 1.28
CA ALA A 28 13.09 28.25 1.32
C ALA A 28 13.29 29.01 2.64
N GLU A 29 12.20 29.37 3.34
CA GLU A 29 12.27 30.15 4.57
C GLU A 29 11.04 29.91 5.45
N ILE A 30 11.24 29.91 6.76
CA ILE A 30 10.19 29.86 7.78
C ILE A 30 10.53 30.91 8.83
N VAL A 31 9.59 31.82 9.10
CA VAL A 31 9.76 32.90 10.06
C VAL A 31 8.51 33.10 10.92
N GLU A 32 8.63 33.79 12.02
CA GLU A 32 7.48 34.32 12.78
C GLU A 32 6.83 35.47 12.01
N SER A 33 5.51 35.57 12.05
CA SER A 33 4.75 36.66 11.47
C SER A 33 4.24 37.63 12.56
N ALA A 34 4.35 38.91 12.27
CA ALA A 34 3.80 39.96 13.14
C ALA A 34 2.37 40.38 12.77
N GLY A 35 1.78 39.80 11.72
CA GLY A 35 0.42 40.06 11.26
C GLY A 35 -0.65 39.47 12.18
N GLN A 36 -1.90 39.66 11.80
CA GLN A 36 -3.03 39.06 12.51
C GLN A 36 -3.23 37.63 12.08
N PRO A 37 -3.29 36.64 13.01
CA PRO A 37 -3.47 35.22 12.65
C PRO A 37 -4.72 35.00 11.79
N SER A 38 -4.56 34.28 10.70
CA SER A 38 -5.66 33.95 9.77
C SER A 38 -6.61 32.88 10.30
N GLY A 39 -6.23 32.17 11.36
CA GLY A 39 -6.93 31.00 11.88
C GLY A 39 -6.61 29.69 11.12
N SER A 40 -5.84 29.77 10.05
CA SER A 40 -5.42 28.59 9.27
C SER A 40 -4.21 27.92 9.90
N THR A 41 -4.18 26.59 9.81
CA THR A 41 -3.04 25.76 10.24
C THR A 41 -2.40 25.08 9.04
N VAL A 42 -1.08 25.12 8.98
CA VAL A 42 -0.28 24.43 7.97
C VAL A 42 0.59 23.38 8.66
N PHE A 43 0.63 22.18 8.11
CA PHE A 43 1.47 21.07 8.57
C PHE A 43 1.98 20.28 7.36
N PRO A 44 2.99 19.42 7.53
CA PRO A 44 3.47 18.55 6.46
C PRO A 44 2.34 17.69 5.88
N GLY A 45 2.36 17.47 4.58
CA GLY A 45 1.39 16.58 3.94
C GLY A 45 1.49 15.17 4.51
N PHE A 46 0.36 14.46 4.50
CA PHE A 46 0.31 13.09 4.97
C PHE A 46 1.02 12.15 3.99
N ILE A 47 1.69 11.15 4.54
CA ILE A 47 2.26 10.03 3.79
C ILE A 47 1.41 8.80 4.11
N ASP A 48 0.71 8.29 3.12
CA ASP A 48 -0.04 7.03 3.22
C ASP A 48 0.86 5.89 2.76
N MET A 49 1.35 5.08 3.71
CA MET A 49 2.28 3.98 3.44
C MET A 49 1.57 2.70 2.98
N HIS A 50 0.24 2.63 3.04
CA HIS A 50 -0.50 1.40 2.79
C HIS A 50 -1.93 1.68 2.35
N GLY A 51 -2.11 2.12 1.11
CA GLY A 51 -3.42 2.37 0.53
C GLY A 51 -3.88 1.22 -0.37
N ASP A 52 -4.92 0.49 0.02
CA ASP A 52 -5.52 -0.61 -0.77
C ASP A 52 -6.59 -0.10 -1.77
N MET A 53 -6.62 1.20 -2.04
CA MET A 53 -7.76 1.81 -2.74
C MET A 53 -7.72 1.66 -4.26
N ILE A 54 -6.56 1.42 -4.86
CA ILE A 54 -6.46 1.39 -6.33
C ILE A 54 -7.27 0.26 -6.96
N GLU A 55 -7.32 -0.90 -6.32
CA GLU A 55 -8.13 -2.03 -6.80
C GLU A 55 -9.63 -1.68 -6.82
N LEU A 56 -10.09 -0.91 -5.81
CA LEU A 56 -11.47 -0.45 -5.73
C LEU A 56 -11.80 0.67 -6.72
N GLU A 57 -10.82 1.49 -7.08
CA GLU A 57 -11.01 2.51 -8.12
C GLU A 57 -11.06 1.87 -9.52
N LEU A 58 -10.27 0.82 -9.74
CA LEU A 58 -10.29 0.06 -10.99
C LEU A 58 -11.57 -0.76 -11.15
N GLU A 59 -11.99 -1.43 -10.11
CA GLU A 59 -13.21 -2.24 -10.10
C GLU A 59 -14.10 -1.87 -8.90
N PRO A 60 -14.84 -0.76 -9.00
CA PRO A 60 -15.67 -0.24 -7.91
C PRO A 60 -16.82 -1.18 -7.51
N ARG A 61 -17.16 -2.11 -8.39
CA ARG A 61 -18.14 -3.19 -8.16
C ARG A 61 -17.90 -4.36 -9.11
N PRO A 62 -18.34 -5.57 -8.79
CA PRO A 62 -18.11 -6.75 -9.63
C PRO A 62 -18.51 -6.53 -11.10
N LYS A 63 -17.61 -6.89 -12.01
CA LYS A 63 -17.78 -6.81 -13.47
C LYS A 63 -17.88 -5.38 -14.05
N VAL A 64 -17.38 -4.39 -13.33
CA VAL A 64 -17.30 -3.00 -13.81
C VAL A 64 -15.87 -2.54 -13.69
N ASP A 65 -15.17 -2.46 -14.80
CA ASP A 65 -13.79 -1.99 -14.85
C ASP A 65 -13.74 -0.56 -15.37
N PHE A 66 -12.99 0.29 -14.67
CA PHE A 66 -12.66 1.63 -15.14
C PHE A 66 -11.30 1.63 -15.86
N PRO A 67 -11.14 2.47 -16.90
CA PRO A 67 -9.83 2.70 -17.48
C PRO A 67 -8.83 3.15 -16.41
N MET A 68 -7.57 2.71 -16.54
CA MET A 68 -6.51 2.96 -15.56
C MET A 68 -6.30 4.45 -15.28
N ASP A 69 -6.26 5.28 -16.32
CA ASP A 69 -6.07 6.73 -16.23
C ASP A 69 -7.21 7.41 -15.44
N VAL A 70 -8.45 6.95 -15.64
CA VAL A 70 -9.62 7.45 -14.90
C VAL A 70 -9.54 7.04 -13.44
N ALA A 71 -9.26 5.77 -13.14
CA ALA A 71 -9.16 5.25 -11.79
C ALA A 71 -8.03 5.94 -10.99
N VAL A 72 -6.86 6.06 -11.59
CA VAL A 72 -5.69 6.73 -10.97
C VAL A 72 -5.95 8.22 -10.77
N GLY A 73 -6.51 8.91 -11.77
CA GLY A 73 -6.86 10.34 -11.66
C GLY A 73 -7.90 10.62 -10.58
N HIS A 74 -8.87 9.72 -10.39
CA HIS A 74 -9.88 9.82 -9.34
C HIS A 74 -9.27 9.60 -7.95
N LEU A 75 -8.43 8.58 -7.81
CA LEU A 75 -7.69 8.30 -6.57
C LEU A 75 -6.79 9.48 -6.18
N ASP A 76 -6.02 10.03 -7.14
CA ASP A 76 -5.17 11.20 -6.96
C ASP A 76 -5.94 12.40 -6.39
N ALA A 77 -7.09 12.71 -6.99
CA ALA A 77 -7.92 13.82 -6.54
C ALA A 77 -8.45 13.62 -5.12
N ARG A 78 -8.86 12.40 -4.76
CA ARG A 78 -9.34 12.06 -3.41
C ARG A 78 -8.23 12.15 -2.37
N LEU A 79 -7.06 11.60 -2.66
CA LEU A 79 -5.90 11.64 -1.78
C LEU A 79 -5.42 13.08 -1.56
N ALA A 80 -5.30 13.87 -2.63
CA ALA A 80 -4.95 15.28 -2.53
C ALA A 80 -5.96 16.08 -1.70
N ALA A 81 -7.27 15.84 -1.87
CA ALA A 81 -8.32 16.47 -1.07
C ALA A 81 -8.27 16.08 0.42
N ALA A 82 -7.74 14.92 0.74
CA ALA A 82 -7.50 14.46 2.12
C ALA A 82 -6.19 14.98 2.73
N GLY A 83 -5.38 15.76 1.98
CA GLY A 83 -4.08 16.27 2.43
C GLY A 83 -2.94 15.26 2.33
N VAL A 84 -3.13 14.15 1.62
CA VAL A 84 -2.07 13.19 1.31
C VAL A 84 -1.20 13.77 0.20
N THR A 85 0.12 13.78 0.42
CA THR A 85 1.12 14.26 -0.56
C THR A 85 1.98 13.14 -1.13
N THR A 86 2.07 12.01 -0.43
CA THR A 86 2.72 10.79 -0.90
C THR A 86 1.84 9.60 -0.54
N ALA A 87 1.58 8.72 -1.48
CA ALA A 87 0.74 7.53 -1.28
C ALA A 87 1.38 6.29 -1.88
N TYR A 88 1.47 5.24 -1.07
CA TYR A 88 1.91 3.92 -1.49
C TYR A 88 0.70 3.06 -1.83
N ALA A 89 0.48 2.83 -3.12
CA ALA A 89 -0.58 1.95 -3.61
C ALA A 89 -0.23 0.49 -3.31
N GLY A 90 -0.92 -0.10 -2.34
CA GLY A 90 -0.77 -1.50 -1.94
C GLY A 90 -1.41 -2.43 -2.97
N VAL A 91 -0.60 -3.20 -3.68
CA VAL A 91 -1.06 -4.19 -4.66
C VAL A 91 -0.58 -5.56 -4.24
N SER A 92 -1.47 -6.54 -4.15
CA SER A 92 -1.12 -7.88 -3.69
C SER A 92 -1.34 -8.94 -4.75
N PHE A 93 -0.47 -9.96 -4.74
CA PHE A 93 -0.67 -11.17 -5.51
C PHE A 93 -1.63 -12.13 -4.79
N SER A 94 -2.41 -12.89 -5.55
CA SER A 94 -3.23 -13.98 -5.01
C SER A 94 -3.36 -15.10 -6.02
N ARG A 95 -3.53 -16.32 -5.50
CA ARG A 95 -3.92 -17.50 -6.28
C ARG A 95 -5.40 -17.81 -6.14
N SER A 96 -6.13 -17.05 -5.34
CA SER A 96 -7.50 -17.41 -5.01
C SER A 96 -8.39 -17.20 -6.24
N ALA A 97 -9.02 -18.26 -6.72
CA ALA A 97 -10.07 -18.20 -7.72
C ALA A 97 -11.28 -17.33 -7.28
N LYS A 98 -11.38 -17.03 -5.97
CA LYS A 98 -12.42 -16.15 -5.42
C LYS A 98 -12.14 -14.68 -5.63
N ASP A 99 -10.86 -14.33 -5.67
CA ASP A 99 -10.42 -12.97 -6.01
C ASP A 99 -10.41 -12.79 -7.53
N GLY A 100 -10.79 -13.87 -8.27
CA GLY A 100 -10.82 -13.90 -9.72
C GLY A 100 -9.43 -13.73 -10.33
N GLU A 101 -9.39 -13.22 -11.56
CA GLU A 101 -8.13 -12.92 -12.27
C GLU A 101 -7.44 -11.66 -11.73
N ARG A 102 -8.12 -10.84 -10.92
CA ARG A 102 -7.67 -9.53 -10.45
C ARG A 102 -6.34 -9.53 -9.72
N ARG A 103 -6.05 -10.62 -9.00
CA ARG A 103 -4.83 -10.78 -8.20
C ARG A 103 -3.94 -11.90 -8.72
N SER A 104 -4.22 -12.42 -9.92
CA SER A 104 -3.28 -13.34 -10.58
C SER A 104 -1.95 -12.64 -10.78
N PHE A 105 -0.86 -13.40 -10.83
CA PHE A 105 0.48 -12.83 -10.95
C PHE A 105 0.64 -11.98 -12.22
N GLU A 106 0.07 -12.43 -13.33
CA GLU A 106 0.10 -11.73 -14.61
C GLU A 106 -0.73 -10.45 -14.57
N HIS A 107 -1.96 -10.52 -14.06
CA HIS A 107 -2.85 -9.37 -13.98
C HIS A 107 -2.32 -8.30 -13.01
N THR A 108 -1.88 -8.72 -11.81
CA THR A 108 -1.25 -7.83 -10.84
C THR A 108 -0.01 -7.15 -11.41
N SER A 109 0.84 -7.90 -12.12
CA SER A 109 2.02 -7.32 -12.77
C SER A 109 1.65 -6.33 -13.88
N ALA A 110 0.60 -6.59 -14.63
CA ALA A 110 0.08 -5.64 -15.64
C ALA A 110 -0.47 -4.36 -15.00
N ILE A 111 -1.21 -4.47 -13.90
CA ILE A 111 -1.71 -3.32 -13.13
C ILE A 111 -0.54 -2.47 -12.63
N ILE A 112 0.49 -3.09 -12.02
CA ILE A 112 1.65 -2.38 -11.49
C ILE A 112 2.38 -1.60 -12.59
N ARG A 113 2.61 -2.22 -13.75
CA ARG A 113 3.24 -1.53 -14.89
C ARG A 113 2.38 -0.38 -15.40
N ALA A 114 1.09 -0.62 -15.57
CA ALA A 114 0.15 0.41 -16.01
C ALA A 114 0.05 1.57 -14.99
N LEU A 115 0.07 1.29 -13.69
CA LEU A 115 0.16 2.31 -12.65
C LEU A 115 1.43 3.16 -12.84
N LYS A 116 2.59 2.52 -12.98
CA LYS A 116 3.88 3.22 -13.14
C LYS A 116 3.88 4.18 -14.33
N GLU A 117 3.18 3.84 -15.39
CA GLU A 117 3.02 4.68 -16.59
C GLU A 117 2.06 5.87 -16.36
N ASN A 118 1.04 5.70 -15.52
CA ASN A 118 -0.05 6.67 -15.35
C ASN A 118 0.12 7.62 -14.15
N ILE A 119 1.09 7.40 -13.26
CA ILE A 119 1.28 8.23 -12.07
C ILE A 119 2.11 9.50 -12.30
N GLN A 120 2.60 9.72 -13.50
CA GLN A 120 3.42 10.89 -13.81
C GLN A 120 2.57 12.16 -13.90
N GLY A 121 3.05 13.24 -13.29
CA GLY A 121 2.40 14.56 -13.36
C GLY A 121 1.13 14.72 -12.54
N LEU A 122 0.83 13.78 -11.65
CA LEU A 122 -0.27 13.85 -10.69
C LEU A 122 0.04 14.82 -9.54
N ARG A 123 -0.96 15.10 -8.68
CA ARG A 123 -0.85 16.00 -7.53
C ARG A 123 -0.11 15.36 -6.37
N VAL A 124 -0.33 14.05 -6.19
CA VAL A 124 0.25 13.21 -5.13
C VAL A 124 1.44 12.45 -5.71
N ASP A 125 2.52 12.32 -4.95
CA ASP A 125 3.64 11.43 -5.29
C ASP A 125 3.19 9.98 -5.04
N HIS A 126 2.71 9.33 -6.10
CA HIS A 126 2.27 7.95 -6.03
C HIS A 126 3.46 6.99 -6.12
N ARG A 127 3.51 6.06 -5.18
CA ARG A 127 4.50 5.01 -5.04
C ARG A 127 3.83 3.66 -5.15
N ILE A 128 4.56 2.66 -5.61
CA ILE A 128 4.04 1.30 -5.74
C ILE A 128 4.56 0.44 -4.60
N HIS A 129 3.63 -0.09 -3.83
CA HIS A 129 3.89 -0.98 -2.71
C HIS A 129 3.39 -2.39 -3.06
N VAL A 130 4.31 -3.30 -3.33
CA VAL A 130 3.97 -4.71 -3.54
C VAL A 130 3.80 -5.40 -2.19
N ARG A 131 2.63 -5.98 -1.96
CA ARG A 131 2.31 -6.81 -0.80
C ARG A 131 2.55 -8.27 -1.19
N PHE A 132 3.64 -8.84 -0.69
CA PHE A 132 4.08 -10.19 -1.06
C PHE A 132 3.76 -11.20 0.04
N ASP A 133 2.88 -12.15 -0.26
CA ASP A 133 2.62 -13.27 0.64
C ASP A 133 3.70 -14.34 0.46
N MET A 134 4.42 -14.64 1.53
CA MET A 134 5.56 -15.60 1.52
C MET A 134 5.13 -17.03 1.19
N THR A 135 3.84 -17.33 1.22
CA THR A 135 3.32 -18.64 0.82
C THR A 135 3.31 -18.84 -0.70
N TYR A 136 3.52 -17.78 -1.50
CA TYR A 136 3.49 -17.81 -2.96
C TYR A 136 4.88 -17.92 -3.58
N THR A 137 5.52 -19.08 -3.46
CA THR A 137 6.88 -19.32 -4.00
C THR A 137 6.99 -18.99 -5.50
N ASP A 138 5.99 -19.27 -6.30
CA ASP A 138 5.95 -19.01 -7.75
C ASP A 138 5.70 -17.54 -8.11
N ALA A 139 5.25 -16.70 -7.17
CA ALA A 139 5.17 -15.26 -7.37
C ALA A 139 6.54 -14.55 -7.31
N ILE A 140 7.59 -15.20 -6.80
CA ILE A 140 8.96 -14.62 -6.69
C ILE A 140 9.46 -14.17 -8.07
N ALA A 141 9.27 -14.99 -9.12
CA ALA A 141 9.70 -14.64 -10.47
C ALA A 141 8.93 -13.42 -11.03
N ALA A 142 7.65 -13.27 -10.69
CA ALA A 142 6.86 -12.10 -11.08
C ALA A 142 7.34 -10.83 -10.35
N LEU A 143 7.64 -10.94 -9.06
CA LEU A 143 8.23 -9.85 -8.28
C LEU A 143 9.60 -9.44 -8.84
N GLU A 144 10.48 -10.41 -9.14
CA GLU A 144 11.79 -10.15 -9.74
C GLU A 144 11.65 -9.35 -11.05
N GLY A 145 10.74 -9.75 -11.93
CA GLY A 145 10.47 -9.01 -13.17
C GLY A 145 10.05 -7.57 -12.92
N LEU A 146 9.21 -7.30 -11.93
CA LEU A 146 8.77 -5.95 -11.56
C LEU A 146 9.90 -5.11 -10.95
N LEU A 147 10.79 -5.74 -10.17
CA LEU A 147 11.98 -5.08 -9.61
C LEU A 147 12.97 -4.70 -10.72
N VAL A 148 13.21 -5.60 -11.68
CA VAL A 148 14.03 -5.34 -12.86
C VAL A 148 13.47 -4.17 -13.68
N ASP A 149 12.16 -4.09 -13.85
CA ASP A 149 11.48 -3.00 -14.55
C ASP A 149 11.51 -1.65 -13.77
N GLY A 150 12.01 -1.65 -12.52
CA GLY A 150 12.00 -0.46 -11.65
C GLY A 150 10.57 0.01 -11.31
N ALA A 151 9.62 -0.91 -11.30
CA ALA A 151 8.20 -0.62 -11.11
C ALA A 151 7.76 -0.63 -9.63
N VAL A 152 8.64 -0.98 -8.70
CA VAL A 152 8.32 -1.18 -7.28
C VAL A 152 9.10 -0.22 -6.41
N ASP A 153 8.42 0.47 -5.49
CA ASP A 153 9.03 1.43 -4.57
C ASP A 153 9.15 0.87 -3.12
N LEU A 154 8.31 -0.10 -2.78
CA LEU A 154 8.29 -0.77 -1.47
C LEU A 154 7.80 -2.21 -1.63
N VAL A 155 8.38 -3.14 -0.91
CA VAL A 155 7.85 -4.50 -0.75
C VAL A 155 7.53 -4.75 0.72
N SER A 156 6.32 -5.18 1.04
CA SER A 156 6.03 -5.76 2.34
C SER A 156 5.82 -7.25 2.24
N VAL A 157 6.38 -7.98 3.19
CA VAL A 157 6.17 -9.43 3.31
C VAL A 157 5.12 -9.72 4.36
N MET A 158 4.33 -10.75 4.12
CA MET A 158 3.26 -11.17 5.02
C MET A 158 3.09 -12.69 4.95
N ASP A 159 2.53 -13.27 6.00
CA ASP A 159 2.11 -14.66 6.04
C ASP A 159 0.65 -14.75 6.50
N HIS A 160 -0.22 -15.08 5.57
CA HIS A 160 -1.65 -15.21 5.82
C HIS A 160 -2.08 -16.67 6.12
N THR A 161 -1.16 -17.51 6.57
CA THR A 161 -1.49 -18.86 7.02
C THR A 161 -2.41 -18.78 8.24
N PRO A 162 -3.56 -19.51 8.27
CA PRO A 162 -4.43 -19.52 9.43
C PRO A 162 -3.70 -20.05 10.66
N GLY A 163 -3.94 -19.44 11.82
CA GLY A 163 -3.32 -19.78 13.10
C GLY A 163 -2.17 -18.87 13.52
N GLN A 164 -1.80 -17.87 12.69
CA GLN A 164 -0.74 -16.90 13.00
C GLN A 164 -1.09 -15.49 12.50
N GLY A 165 -0.30 -14.50 12.91
CA GLY A 165 -0.46 -13.10 12.54
C GLY A 165 -1.88 -12.59 12.78
N GLN A 166 -2.44 -11.86 11.84
CA GLN A 166 -3.82 -11.39 11.89
C GLN A 166 -4.86 -12.51 11.93
N TYR A 167 -4.50 -13.73 11.50
CA TYR A 167 -5.37 -14.91 11.49
C TYR A 167 -5.10 -15.90 12.64
N ARG A 168 -4.42 -15.45 13.70
CA ARG A 168 -4.13 -16.26 14.89
C ARG A 168 -5.41 -16.81 15.51
N ASN A 169 -6.47 -16.03 15.57
CA ASN A 169 -7.76 -16.47 16.08
C ASN A 169 -8.60 -17.05 14.94
N ILE A 170 -8.65 -18.39 14.88
CA ILE A 170 -9.38 -19.13 13.84
C ILE A 170 -10.89 -18.83 13.87
N GLU A 171 -11.50 -18.66 15.05
CA GLU A 171 -12.93 -18.36 15.15
C GLU A 171 -13.26 -16.98 14.57
N ASN A 172 -12.36 -15.99 14.75
CA ASN A 172 -12.52 -14.67 14.11
C ASN A 172 -12.44 -14.78 12.59
N LEU A 173 -11.52 -15.63 12.07
CA LEU A 173 -11.38 -15.88 10.65
C LEU A 173 -12.61 -16.57 10.07
N ILE A 174 -13.17 -17.56 10.78
CA ILE A 174 -14.43 -18.22 10.42
C ILE A 174 -15.55 -17.17 10.34
N GLY A 175 -15.71 -16.35 11.38
CA GLY A 175 -16.71 -15.28 11.42
C GLY A 175 -16.54 -14.27 10.26
N PHE A 176 -15.31 -13.97 9.88
CA PHE A 176 -15.04 -13.12 8.71
C PHE A 176 -15.49 -13.78 7.41
N ARG A 177 -15.22 -15.09 7.22
CA ARG A 177 -15.66 -15.84 6.04
C ARG A 177 -17.18 -15.95 5.95
N MET A 178 -17.84 -16.13 7.09
CA MET A 178 -19.32 -16.16 7.16
C MET A 178 -19.93 -14.81 6.75
N ARG A 179 -19.36 -13.69 7.17
CA ARG A 179 -19.79 -12.36 6.72
C ARG A 179 -19.63 -12.17 5.22
N GLY A 180 -18.68 -12.87 4.61
CA GLY A 180 -18.49 -12.96 3.16
C GLY A 180 -19.46 -13.88 2.43
N GLY A 181 -20.49 -14.42 3.13
CA GLY A 181 -21.58 -15.22 2.55
C GLY A 181 -21.38 -16.74 2.57
N LYS A 182 -20.36 -17.26 3.29
CA LYS A 182 -20.17 -18.69 3.47
C LYS A 182 -20.96 -19.24 4.67
N SER A 183 -21.35 -20.51 4.59
CA SER A 183 -21.77 -21.24 5.78
C SER A 183 -20.57 -21.47 6.72
N GLU A 184 -20.82 -21.75 7.98
CA GLU A 184 -19.78 -22.07 8.96
C GLU A 184 -19.00 -23.33 8.54
N GLU A 185 -19.67 -24.35 8.03
CA GLU A 185 -19.06 -25.59 7.57
C GLU A 185 -18.09 -25.35 6.40
N GLU A 186 -18.53 -24.57 5.40
CA GLU A 186 -17.66 -24.16 4.28
C GLU A 186 -16.46 -23.35 4.74
N ALA A 187 -16.66 -22.42 5.68
CA ALA A 187 -15.59 -21.61 6.23
C ALA A 187 -14.56 -22.45 6.97
N ARG A 188 -15.01 -23.37 7.84
CA ARG A 188 -14.14 -24.30 8.59
C ARG A 188 -13.37 -25.22 7.63
N THR A 189 -14.05 -25.81 6.66
CA THR A 189 -13.43 -26.67 5.65
C THR A 189 -12.33 -25.95 4.87
N GLU A 190 -12.61 -24.75 4.41
CA GLU A 190 -11.61 -23.93 3.69
C GLU A 190 -10.40 -23.60 4.56
N ILE A 191 -10.63 -23.20 5.80
CA ILE A 191 -9.55 -22.85 6.72
C ILE A 191 -8.70 -24.09 7.03
N GLN A 192 -9.32 -25.23 7.27
CA GLN A 192 -8.60 -26.48 7.51
C GLN A 192 -7.74 -26.88 6.28
N MET A 193 -8.29 -26.81 5.08
CA MET A 193 -7.53 -27.08 3.85
C MET A 193 -6.32 -26.14 3.70
N ARG A 194 -6.45 -24.86 4.09
CA ARG A 194 -5.34 -23.91 4.08
C ARG A 194 -4.27 -24.28 5.12
N MET A 195 -4.68 -24.71 6.31
CA MET A 195 -3.75 -25.18 7.35
C MET A 195 -3.00 -26.44 6.89
N ASP A 196 -3.73 -27.40 6.31
CA ASP A 196 -3.15 -28.65 5.84
C ASP A 196 -2.18 -28.47 4.66
N SER A 197 -2.38 -27.39 3.87
CA SER A 197 -1.51 -27.00 2.75
C SER A 197 -0.45 -25.97 3.11
N ALA A 198 -0.30 -25.63 4.40
CA ALA A 198 0.70 -24.67 4.84
C ALA A 198 2.13 -25.10 4.47
N LEU A 199 2.93 -24.14 4.05
CA LEU A 199 4.33 -24.41 3.74
C LEU A 199 5.14 -24.68 5.02
N PRO A 200 6.14 -25.60 4.96
CA PRO A 200 7.10 -25.72 6.05
C PRO A 200 7.83 -24.42 6.33
N VAL A 201 8.16 -24.17 7.59
CA VAL A 201 8.81 -22.92 8.04
C VAL A 201 10.12 -22.67 7.27
N GLU A 202 10.89 -23.71 7.01
CA GLU A 202 12.14 -23.60 6.26
C GLU A 202 11.91 -23.05 4.83
N LYS A 203 10.78 -23.41 4.23
CA LYS A 203 10.42 -22.92 2.89
C LYS A 203 9.94 -21.47 2.94
N LEU A 204 9.18 -21.08 3.95
CA LEU A 204 8.79 -19.69 4.18
C LEU A 204 10.02 -18.81 4.41
N LEU A 205 10.97 -19.24 5.25
CA LEU A 205 12.23 -18.52 5.49
C LEU A 205 13.08 -18.44 4.21
N GLY A 206 13.11 -19.50 3.40
CA GLY A 206 13.78 -19.48 2.10
C GLY A 206 13.14 -18.47 1.13
N ASN A 207 11.81 -18.37 1.09
CA ASN A 207 11.12 -17.36 0.30
C ASN A 207 11.42 -15.95 0.81
N LEU A 208 11.37 -15.73 2.13
CA LEU A 208 11.73 -14.44 2.76
C LEU A 208 13.15 -14.02 2.38
N GLN A 209 14.12 -14.95 2.49
CA GLN A 209 15.51 -14.69 2.12
C GLN A 209 15.66 -14.31 0.65
N ASN A 210 14.99 -15.04 -0.26
CA ASN A 210 15.01 -14.73 -1.68
C ASN A 210 14.44 -13.34 -1.98
N VAL A 211 13.27 -13.01 -1.43
CA VAL A 211 12.66 -11.68 -1.59
C VAL A 211 13.58 -10.59 -1.04
N SER A 212 14.19 -10.81 0.14
CA SER A 212 15.12 -9.86 0.75
C SER A 212 16.34 -9.59 -0.13
N LEU A 213 16.92 -10.65 -0.71
CA LEU A 213 18.07 -10.52 -1.61
C LEU A 213 17.69 -9.78 -2.90
N LEU A 214 16.52 -10.05 -3.47
CA LEU A 214 16.01 -9.33 -4.64
C LEU A 214 15.81 -7.85 -4.34
N CYS A 215 15.14 -7.51 -3.25
CA CYS A 215 14.92 -6.12 -2.85
C CYS A 215 16.24 -5.39 -2.61
N LEU A 216 17.18 -6.02 -1.92
CA LEU A 216 18.52 -5.47 -1.69
C LEU A 216 19.27 -5.21 -3.01
N ALA A 217 19.24 -6.17 -3.93
CA ALA A 217 19.91 -6.08 -5.23
C ALA A 217 19.37 -4.92 -6.09
N HIS A 218 18.08 -4.59 -5.94
CA HIS A 218 17.43 -3.51 -6.68
C HIS A 218 17.27 -2.20 -5.87
N GLY A 219 17.79 -2.15 -4.62
CA GLY A 219 17.72 -0.95 -3.79
C GLY A 219 16.30 -0.60 -3.33
N VAL A 220 15.38 -1.56 -3.29
CA VAL A 220 13.99 -1.40 -2.85
C VAL A 220 13.89 -1.71 -1.36
N ALA A 221 13.24 -0.80 -0.60
CA ALA A 221 13.01 -1.01 0.81
C ALA A 221 12.04 -2.16 1.08
N MET A 222 12.26 -2.87 2.20
CA MET A 222 11.34 -3.89 2.70
C MET A 222 10.68 -3.47 4.00
N ALA A 223 9.44 -3.90 4.17
CA ALA A 223 8.68 -3.83 5.40
C ALA A 223 8.14 -5.22 5.75
N SER A 224 7.76 -5.40 6.99
CA SER A 224 6.99 -6.56 7.43
C SER A 224 5.55 -6.16 7.74
N HIS A 225 4.64 -7.10 7.63
CA HIS A 225 3.21 -6.91 7.81
C HIS A 225 2.65 -8.08 8.65
N ASP A 226 1.85 -7.74 9.65
CA ASP A 226 1.21 -8.73 10.54
C ASP A 226 2.18 -9.58 11.38
N ASP A 227 3.31 -9.00 11.81
CA ASP A 227 4.25 -9.65 12.70
C ASP A 227 3.62 -9.96 14.06
N ASP A 228 3.83 -11.18 14.52
CA ASP A 228 3.35 -11.63 15.83
C ASP A 228 4.46 -12.24 16.71
N THR A 229 5.70 -12.21 16.23
CA THR A 229 6.92 -12.62 16.93
C THR A 229 7.99 -11.54 16.82
N GLU A 230 8.89 -11.49 17.82
CA GLU A 230 10.08 -10.63 17.81
C GLU A 230 11.17 -11.18 16.86
#